data_fda058cc68464d09e50be2b7b850c186
#
_entry.id   fda058cc68464d09e50be2b7b850c186
#
_cell.length_a   1.000
_cell.length_b   1.000
_cell.length_c   1.000
_cell.angle_alpha   90.00
_cell.angle_beta   90.00
_cell.angle_gamma   90.00
#
_symmetry.space_group_name_H-M   'P 1'
#
loop_
_entity.id
_entity.type
_entity.pdbx_description
1 polymer ?
#
loop_
_entity_poly.entity_id
_entity_poly.type
_entity_poly.pdbx_seq_one_letter_code
_entity_poly.pdbx_strand_id
1 'polypeptide(L)'
;MKINVIGAGLGGLLSAASLAVEGHEIEVFERLPITGGRFTNIEYHGFSLSTGALHMIPHGSTGPLGNLLRKIGANVEIVPCEPMAMIRIPANGSNNYKSGFKDISFNQYGSQFSMWNRLKLAILLVTTRRWPPKNISFENWIRKYLNEDSAHKTANSFCGWALSLTNRDVPAEEAFEIFENLYRYGGTGIPMGGCKGVTDALVEIIRSNGGKIHKSTEVSRIIVENNTARGLIADGKKHYSDVIISNIGHPFTRDLYDSDTINNAYEEKIDNAKPSAGIKICLAADEPLIGHNGILLTPYCRRVNGINEVTNTDPNLAPAGKHLVMAHQSVQQEKIDKLEEEIEIGLQDLKEVFPNKKYEVILTQSYYDGWPVNRASSGSDIGNTTPINSLYVVGDGAKGKGGIEVEGVALGVMNTLDIIKQQHRE
;
A
#
# COMPACT_ATOMS: atom_id res chain seq x y z
N MET A 1 -12.44 -21.18 18.08
CA MET A 1 -12.96 -21.36 16.69
C MET A 1 -11.84 -21.88 15.80
N LYS A 2 -12.21 -22.61 14.75
CA LYS A 2 -11.32 -22.96 13.66
C LYS A 2 -11.48 -21.97 12.52
N ILE A 3 -10.36 -21.39 12.03
CA ILE A 3 -10.37 -20.32 11.05
C ILE A 3 -9.43 -20.66 9.90
N ASN A 4 -9.97 -20.63 8.69
CA ASN A 4 -9.19 -20.79 7.48
C ASN A 4 -8.92 -19.43 6.82
N VAL A 5 -7.67 -19.18 6.43
CA VAL A 5 -7.24 -17.94 5.75
C VAL A 5 -6.77 -18.25 4.34
N ILE A 6 -7.34 -17.59 3.35
CA ILE A 6 -7.00 -17.73 1.93
C ILE A 6 -6.03 -16.62 1.54
N GLY A 7 -4.80 -16.98 1.20
CA GLY A 7 -3.72 -16.08 0.83
C GLY A 7 -2.90 -15.57 2.01
N ALA A 8 -1.60 -15.87 1.99
CA ALA A 8 -0.61 -15.43 2.99
C ALA A 8 0.02 -14.07 2.64
N GLY A 9 -0.74 -13.14 2.06
CA GLY A 9 -0.34 -11.73 1.95
C GLY A 9 -0.46 -11.03 3.31
N LEU A 10 -0.06 -9.75 3.40
CA LEU A 10 -0.01 -9.01 4.66
C LEU A 10 -1.33 -9.07 5.45
N GLY A 11 -2.47 -8.82 4.82
CA GLY A 11 -3.78 -8.86 5.51
C GLY A 11 -4.14 -10.24 6.05
N GLY A 12 -3.85 -11.29 5.28
CA GLY A 12 -4.05 -12.68 5.72
C GLY A 12 -3.15 -13.05 6.89
N LEU A 13 -1.86 -12.71 6.82
CA LEU A 13 -0.91 -12.98 7.91
C LEU A 13 -1.23 -12.17 9.17
N LEU A 14 -1.62 -10.89 9.06
CA LEU A 14 -2.03 -10.07 10.20
C LEU A 14 -3.29 -10.64 10.87
N SER A 15 -4.28 -11.05 10.09
CA SER A 15 -5.50 -11.67 10.60
C SER A 15 -5.19 -13.00 11.30
N ALA A 16 -4.42 -13.86 10.64
CA ALA A 16 -4.02 -15.15 11.15
C ALA A 16 -3.21 -15.04 12.46
N ALA A 17 -2.21 -14.13 12.50
CA ALA A 17 -1.38 -13.92 13.68
C ALA A 17 -2.21 -13.36 14.86
N SER A 18 -3.09 -12.39 14.60
CA SER A 18 -3.94 -11.79 15.63
C SER A 18 -4.87 -12.84 16.27
N LEU A 19 -5.52 -13.67 15.45
CA LEU A 19 -6.43 -14.69 15.92
C LEU A 19 -5.71 -15.89 16.55
N ALA A 20 -4.50 -16.23 16.08
CA ALA A 20 -3.67 -17.27 16.71
C ALA A 20 -3.28 -16.88 18.15
N VAL A 21 -2.87 -15.62 18.38
CA VAL A 21 -2.58 -15.07 19.73
C VAL A 21 -3.83 -15.10 20.64
N GLU A 22 -5.02 -14.97 20.07
CA GLU A 22 -6.31 -15.07 20.80
C GLU A 22 -6.71 -16.53 21.06
N GLY A 23 -5.90 -17.53 20.67
CA GLY A 23 -6.11 -18.95 20.94
C GLY A 23 -7.03 -19.67 19.95
N HIS A 24 -7.23 -19.12 18.75
CA HIS A 24 -7.99 -19.77 17.69
C HIS A 24 -7.13 -20.77 16.90
N GLU A 25 -7.73 -21.83 16.38
CA GLU A 25 -7.06 -22.79 15.48
C GLU A 25 -6.99 -22.19 14.07
N ILE A 26 -5.78 -21.98 13.56
CA ILE A 26 -5.53 -21.25 12.30
C ILE A 26 -4.90 -22.16 11.26
N GLU A 27 -5.48 -22.17 10.05
CA GLU A 27 -4.86 -22.72 8.85
C GLU A 27 -4.83 -21.67 7.75
N VAL A 28 -3.63 -21.34 7.23
CA VAL A 28 -3.40 -20.39 6.14
C VAL A 28 -3.04 -21.15 4.87
N PHE A 29 -3.68 -20.84 3.75
CA PHE A 29 -3.45 -21.48 2.45
C PHE A 29 -2.87 -20.45 1.48
N GLU A 30 -1.69 -20.72 0.92
CA GLU A 30 -0.97 -19.83 0.01
C GLU A 30 -0.55 -20.60 -1.26
N ARG A 31 -0.97 -20.09 -2.42
CA ARG A 31 -0.65 -20.71 -3.72
C ARG A 31 0.83 -20.63 -4.10
N LEU A 32 1.52 -19.58 -3.62
CA LEU A 32 2.94 -19.37 -3.91
C LEU A 32 3.83 -20.16 -2.93
N PRO A 33 5.08 -20.44 -3.30
CA PRO A 33 6.04 -21.08 -2.40
C PRO A 33 6.56 -20.13 -1.31
N ILE A 34 6.23 -18.84 -1.37
CA ILE A 34 6.62 -17.80 -0.41
C ILE A 34 5.40 -17.15 0.22
N THR A 35 5.56 -16.61 1.42
CA THR A 35 4.56 -15.79 2.12
C THR A 35 4.79 -14.30 1.88
N GLY A 36 3.78 -13.47 2.17
CA GLY A 36 3.83 -12.03 2.11
C GLY A 36 3.18 -11.41 0.86
N GLY A 37 3.00 -12.19 -0.21
CA GLY A 37 2.39 -11.71 -1.45
C GLY A 37 3.15 -10.53 -2.04
N ARG A 38 2.51 -9.34 -2.11
CA ARG A 38 3.14 -8.08 -2.55
C ARG A 38 3.83 -7.31 -1.43
N PHE A 39 3.90 -7.86 -0.22
CA PHE A 39 4.58 -7.26 0.92
C PHE A 39 5.60 -8.23 1.51
N THR A 40 6.63 -8.56 0.73
CA THR A 40 7.79 -9.37 1.13
C THR A 40 8.99 -8.99 0.27
N ASN A 41 10.09 -9.70 0.37
CA ASN A 41 11.28 -9.47 -0.45
C ASN A 41 11.56 -10.67 -1.36
N ILE A 42 12.23 -10.40 -2.47
CA ILE A 42 12.91 -11.37 -3.32
C ILE A 42 14.39 -10.99 -3.41
N GLU A 43 15.25 -12.00 -3.41
CA GLU A 43 16.67 -11.80 -3.64
C GLU A 43 16.96 -11.72 -5.15
N TYR A 44 17.64 -10.65 -5.57
CA TYR A 44 18.01 -10.43 -6.95
C TYR A 44 19.40 -9.80 -7.04
N HIS A 45 20.38 -10.55 -7.56
CA HIS A 45 21.79 -10.12 -7.63
C HIS A 45 22.38 -9.58 -6.30
N GLY A 46 21.98 -10.17 -5.18
CA GLY A 46 22.41 -9.77 -3.84
C GLY A 46 21.64 -8.57 -3.26
N PHE A 47 20.69 -8.00 -4.00
CA PHE A 47 19.75 -7.00 -3.50
C PHE A 47 18.47 -7.66 -2.99
N SER A 48 17.98 -7.21 -1.87
CA SER A 48 16.72 -7.65 -1.30
C SER A 48 15.60 -6.70 -1.74
N LEU A 49 14.95 -7.02 -2.86
CA LEU A 49 13.94 -6.18 -3.51
C LEU A 49 12.55 -6.47 -2.94
N SER A 50 11.74 -5.44 -2.70
CA SER A 50 10.32 -5.66 -2.35
C SER A 50 9.58 -6.33 -3.51
N THR A 51 8.68 -7.26 -3.22
CA THR A 51 7.74 -7.81 -4.22
C THR A 51 6.64 -6.82 -4.60
N GLY A 52 6.35 -5.85 -3.73
CA GLY A 52 5.50 -4.70 -4.01
C GLY A 52 6.30 -3.46 -4.42
N ALA A 53 5.68 -2.31 -4.32
CA ALA A 53 6.26 -1.06 -4.78
C ALA A 53 7.48 -0.63 -3.96
N LEU A 54 7.44 -0.75 -2.63
CA LEU A 54 8.42 -0.13 -1.72
C LEU A 54 8.67 -0.95 -0.46
N HIS A 55 9.79 -0.69 0.21
CA HIS A 55 10.07 -1.13 1.60
C HIS A 55 9.76 0.01 2.58
N MET A 56 8.50 0.36 2.73
CA MET A 56 8.12 1.50 3.59
C MET A 56 6.76 1.26 4.25
N ILE A 57 6.61 1.77 5.47
CA ILE A 57 5.36 1.78 6.22
C ILE A 57 4.94 3.25 6.38
N PRO A 58 3.77 3.66 5.86
CA PRO A 58 3.37 5.07 5.78
C PRO A 58 3.31 5.83 7.11
N HIS A 59 2.96 5.15 8.20
CA HIS A 59 2.91 5.76 9.54
C HIS A 59 3.92 5.14 10.51
N GLY A 60 4.96 4.50 9.98
CA GLY A 60 6.05 3.94 10.77
C GLY A 60 5.58 3.01 11.90
N SER A 61 6.19 3.13 13.07
CA SER A 61 5.87 2.31 14.24
C SER A 61 4.61 2.78 15.00
N THR A 62 4.07 3.96 14.70
CA THR A 62 2.95 4.58 15.45
C THR A 62 1.61 4.44 14.73
N GLY A 63 1.61 4.01 13.48
CA GLY A 63 0.43 3.76 12.68
C GLY A 63 -0.36 2.51 13.08
N PRO A 64 -1.50 2.28 12.41
CA PRO A 64 -2.32 1.09 12.61
C PRO A 64 -1.55 -0.22 12.50
N LEU A 65 -0.69 -0.36 11.47
CA LEU A 65 0.14 -1.55 11.29
C LEU A 65 1.13 -1.73 12.44
N GLY A 66 1.91 -0.71 12.77
CA GLY A 66 2.89 -0.77 13.86
C GLY A 66 2.24 -1.06 15.21
N ASN A 67 1.08 -0.47 15.47
CA ASN A 67 0.31 -0.73 16.69
C ASN A 67 -0.23 -2.17 16.75
N LEU A 68 -0.72 -2.70 15.64
CA LEU A 68 -1.21 -4.08 15.57
C LEU A 68 -0.07 -5.08 15.75
N LEU A 69 1.09 -4.88 15.08
CA LEU A 69 2.30 -5.69 15.25
C LEU A 69 2.73 -5.74 16.73
N ARG A 70 2.78 -4.59 17.39
CA ARG A 70 3.14 -4.51 18.81
C ARG A 70 2.12 -5.23 19.70
N LYS A 71 0.83 -5.06 19.41
CA LYS A 71 -0.27 -5.71 20.18
C LYS A 71 -0.18 -7.22 20.16
N ILE A 72 0.20 -7.82 19.02
CA ILE A 72 0.33 -9.28 18.89
C ILE A 72 1.72 -9.81 19.28
N GLY A 73 2.63 -8.93 19.73
CA GLY A 73 3.99 -9.31 20.15
C GLY A 73 4.95 -9.61 18.99
N ALA A 74 4.67 -9.11 17.79
CA ALA A 74 5.59 -9.23 16.66
C ALA A 74 6.82 -8.34 16.88
N ASN A 75 8.00 -8.96 16.90
CA ASN A 75 9.27 -8.25 17.09
C ASN A 75 9.76 -7.68 15.75
N VAL A 76 9.33 -6.47 15.45
CA VAL A 76 9.69 -5.76 14.22
C VAL A 76 10.22 -4.37 14.58
N GLU A 77 11.45 -4.10 14.22
CA GLU A 77 12.01 -2.76 14.30
C GLU A 77 11.60 -1.96 13.07
N ILE A 78 10.99 -0.78 13.30
CA ILE A 78 10.58 0.16 12.24
C ILE A 78 11.28 1.48 12.53
N VAL A 79 12.28 1.82 11.73
CA VAL A 79 13.09 3.03 11.89
C VAL A 79 12.35 4.21 11.26
N PRO A 80 12.07 5.30 12.01
CA PRO A 80 11.41 6.47 11.46
C PRO A 80 12.27 7.16 10.39
N CYS A 81 11.60 7.71 9.38
CA CYS A 81 12.24 8.49 8.33
C CYS A 81 12.41 9.95 8.75
N GLU A 82 13.65 10.45 8.67
CA GLU A 82 14.00 11.84 8.96
C GLU A 82 14.91 12.40 7.86
N PRO A 83 14.43 13.42 7.11
CA PRO A 83 13.09 13.97 7.13
C PRO A 83 12.04 12.98 6.62
N MET A 84 10.77 13.09 7.06
CA MET A 84 9.69 12.23 6.58
C MET A 84 9.57 12.24 5.05
N ALA A 85 9.60 13.43 4.47
CA ALA A 85 9.59 13.64 3.03
C ALA A 85 10.28 14.95 2.65
N MET A 86 10.97 14.92 1.52
CA MET A 86 11.48 16.08 0.80
C MET A 86 10.73 16.23 -0.51
N ILE A 87 10.59 17.45 -0.98
CA ILE A 87 9.99 17.79 -2.28
C ILE A 87 11.06 18.42 -3.14
N ARG A 88 11.38 17.80 -4.27
CA ARG A 88 12.31 18.35 -5.23
C ARG A 88 11.61 19.36 -6.12
N ILE A 89 12.08 20.59 -6.13
CA ILE A 89 11.54 21.64 -6.99
C ILE A 89 12.63 22.16 -7.91
N PRO A 90 12.30 22.58 -9.16
CA PRO A 90 13.26 23.18 -10.06
C PRO A 90 13.85 24.47 -9.49
N ALA A 91 15.11 24.73 -9.82
CA ALA A 91 15.70 26.05 -9.58
C ALA A 91 15.09 27.08 -10.54
N ASN A 92 15.13 28.35 -10.11
CA ASN A 92 14.77 29.51 -10.94
C ASN A 92 13.35 29.47 -11.55
N GLY A 93 12.39 28.76 -10.93
CA GLY A 93 11.00 28.71 -11.39
C GLY A 93 10.78 27.97 -12.72
N SER A 94 11.74 27.14 -13.17
CA SER A 94 11.57 26.32 -14.37
C SER A 94 10.53 25.21 -14.17
N ASN A 95 10.08 24.59 -15.27
CA ASN A 95 9.10 23.50 -15.23
C ASN A 95 9.74 22.09 -15.31
N ASN A 96 11.06 22.00 -15.13
CA ASN A 96 11.81 20.75 -15.15
C ASN A 96 13.12 20.91 -14.35
N TYR A 97 13.84 19.80 -14.13
CA TYR A 97 15.08 19.79 -13.33
C TYR A 97 16.37 20.10 -14.13
N LYS A 98 16.28 20.34 -15.44
CA LYS A 98 17.46 20.57 -16.33
C LYS A 98 18.28 21.80 -15.92
N SER A 99 17.63 22.82 -15.38
CA SER A 99 18.28 24.05 -14.91
C SER A 99 18.75 24.00 -13.46
N GLY A 100 18.74 22.82 -12.86
CA GLY A 100 19.03 22.60 -11.45
C GLY A 100 17.76 22.46 -10.60
N PHE A 101 17.95 22.10 -9.34
CA PHE A 101 16.87 21.87 -8.39
C PHE A 101 17.29 22.21 -6.96
N LYS A 102 16.31 22.25 -6.08
CA LYS A 102 16.49 22.27 -4.63
C LYS A 102 15.48 21.32 -3.96
N ASP A 103 15.88 20.71 -2.88
CA ASP A 103 15.04 19.86 -2.06
C ASP A 103 14.55 20.64 -0.85
N ILE A 104 13.23 20.64 -0.62
CA ILE A 104 12.57 21.36 0.48
C ILE A 104 11.84 20.34 1.33
N SER A 105 11.98 20.42 2.66
CA SER A 105 11.22 19.58 3.56
C SER A 105 9.71 19.78 3.37
N PHE A 106 8.95 18.68 3.39
CA PHE A 106 7.49 18.71 3.29
C PHE A 106 6.86 19.69 4.29
N ASN A 107 7.37 19.74 5.52
CA ASN A 107 6.89 20.67 6.54
C ASN A 107 7.10 22.14 6.21
N GLN A 108 8.09 22.45 5.37
CA GLN A 108 8.42 23.81 4.95
C GLN A 108 7.81 24.17 3.59
N TYR A 109 7.23 23.20 2.88
CA TYR A 109 6.75 23.40 1.51
C TYR A 109 5.67 24.48 1.40
N GLY A 110 4.82 24.60 2.42
CA GLY A 110 3.84 25.68 2.50
C GLY A 110 4.43 27.08 2.40
N SER A 111 5.72 27.27 2.73
CA SER A 111 6.40 28.56 2.59
C SER A 111 6.60 29.01 1.13
N GLN A 112 6.48 28.11 0.18
CA GLN A 112 6.58 28.40 -1.26
C GLN A 112 5.32 29.07 -1.80
N PHE A 113 4.20 29.00 -1.08
CA PHE A 113 2.94 29.62 -1.48
C PHE A 113 2.88 31.11 -1.09
N SER A 114 2.11 31.89 -1.84
CA SER A 114 1.80 33.26 -1.48
C SER A 114 1.19 33.34 -0.07
N MET A 115 1.34 34.48 0.61
CA MET A 115 0.78 34.66 1.96
C MET A 115 -0.74 34.42 1.98
N TRP A 116 -1.44 34.84 0.93
CA TRP A 116 -2.88 34.61 0.79
C TRP A 116 -3.24 33.12 0.65
N ASN A 117 -2.49 32.37 -0.15
CA ASN A 117 -2.74 30.93 -0.30
C ASN A 117 -2.36 30.14 0.94
N ARG A 118 -1.35 30.59 1.69
CA ARG A 118 -1.02 30.01 3.01
C ARG A 118 -2.15 30.21 4.02
N LEU A 119 -2.72 31.42 4.10
CA LEU A 119 -3.86 31.70 4.96
C LEU A 119 -5.10 30.88 4.54
N LYS A 120 -5.40 30.85 3.23
CA LYS A 120 -6.49 30.02 2.71
C LYS A 120 -6.29 28.56 3.06
N LEU A 121 -5.09 28.01 2.85
CA LEU A 121 -4.79 26.61 3.17
C LEU A 121 -5.00 26.31 4.65
N ALA A 122 -4.55 27.18 5.56
CA ALA A 122 -4.75 27.03 6.98
C ALA A 122 -6.24 27.00 7.35
N ILE A 123 -7.06 27.91 6.80
CA ILE A 123 -8.50 27.93 6.99
C ILE A 123 -9.17 26.67 6.43
N LEU A 124 -8.76 26.26 5.22
CA LEU A 124 -9.30 25.08 4.55
C LEU A 124 -8.99 23.78 5.31
N LEU A 125 -7.78 23.62 5.85
CA LEU A 125 -7.42 22.46 6.66
C LEU A 125 -8.27 22.36 7.94
N VAL A 126 -8.62 23.48 8.56
CA VAL A 126 -9.50 23.50 9.73
C VAL A 126 -10.95 23.20 9.33
N THR A 127 -11.43 23.81 8.24
CA THR A 127 -12.84 23.66 7.82
C THR A 127 -13.13 22.29 7.23
N THR A 128 -12.20 21.68 6.47
CA THR A 128 -12.37 20.34 5.90
C THR A 128 -12.41 19.23 6.94
N ARG A 129 -11.80 19.42 8.11
CA ARG A 129 -11.97 18.50 9.25
C ARG A 129 -13.41 18.44 9.74
N ARG A 130 -14.12 19.56 9.72
CA ARG A 130 -15.52 19.63 10.19
C ARG A 130 -16.53 19.35 9.08
N TRP A 131 -16.20 19.76 7.87
CA TRP A 131 -17.02 19.61 6.66
C TRP A 131 -16.17 19.05 5.51
N PRO A 132 -15.96 17.71 5.47
CA PRO A 132 -15.18 17.09 4.42
C PRO A 132 -15.79 17.36 3.04
N PRO A 133 -14.99 17.67 2.02
CA PRO A 133 -15.47 17.94 0.67
C PRO A 133 -16.01 16.65 0.05
N LYS A 134 -17.30 16.63 -0.32
CA LYS A 134 -17.97 15.47 -0.92
C LYS A 134 -18.15 15.65 -2.43
N ASN A 135 -18.15 14.54 -3.15
CA ASN A 135 -18.44 14.50 -4.60
C ASN A 135 -17.55 15.41 -5.46
N ILE A 136 -16.30 15.58 -5.08
CA ILE A 136 -15.30 16.36 -5.83
C ILE A 136 -13.97 15.61 -5.80
N SER A 137 -13.24 15.59 -6.93
CA SER A 137 -11.87 15.06 -6.96
C SER A 137 -10.90 15.99 -6.22
N PHE A 138 -9.79 15.44 -5.75
CA PHE A 138 -8.77 16.22 -5.06
C PHE A 138 -8.15 17.27 -5.99
N GLU A 139 -7.96 16.96 -7.27
CA GLU A 139 -7.54 17.93 -8.29
C GLU A 139 -8.48 19.13 -8.38
N ASN A 140 -9.79 18.87 -8.58
CA ASN A 140 -10.78 19.94 -8.73
C ASN A 140 -10.90 20.78 -7.46
N TRP A 141 -10.74 20.14 -6.28
CA TRP A 141 -10.71 20.85 -5.02
C TRP A 141 -9.51 21.82 -4.93
N ILE A 142 -8.28 21.35 -5.28
CA ILE A 142 -7.08 22.20 -5.28
C ILE A 142 -7.24 23.36 -6.25
N ARG A 143 -7.65 23.09 -7.49
CA ARG A 143 -7.85 24.14 -8.51
C ARG A 143 -8.86 25.19 -8.07
N LYS A 144 -9.92 24.78 -7.41
CA LYS A 144 -10.97 25.69 -6.92
C LYS A 144 -10.48 26.64 -5.82
N TYR A 145 -9.66 26.16 -4.92
CA TYR A 145 -9.32 26.91 -3.70
C TYR A 145 -7.90 27.49 -3.68
N LEU A 146 -6.92 26.83 -4.25
CA LEU A 146 -5.51 27.26 -4.20
C LEU A 146 -5.05 27.91 -5.49
N ASN A 147 -5.50 27.43 -6.65
CA ASN A 147 -5.14 27.91 -7.97
C ASN A 147 -3.62 28.14 -8.18
N GLU A 148 -2.81 27.21 -7.66
CA GLU A 148 -1.36 27.21 -7.83
C GLU A 148 -0.91 25.89 -8.49
N ASP A 149 -0.20 26.01 -9.62
CA ASP A 149 0.27 24.87 -10.40
C ASP A 149 1.23 23.98 -9.59
N SER A 150 2.07 24.59 -8.75
CA SER A 150 2.97 23.87 -7.84
C SER A 150 2.23 22.99 -6.82
N ALA A 151 1.12 23.49 -6.27
CA ALA A 151 0.28 22.71 -5.35
C ALA A 151 -0.36 21.52 -6.06
N HIS A 152 -0.86 21.74 -7.27
CA HIS A 152 -1.44 20.67 -8.10
C HIS A 152 -0.42 19.59 -8.45
N LYS A 153 0.78 19.96 -8.90
CA LYS A 153 1.87 19.02 -9.24
C LYS A 153 2.31 18.22 -8.01
N THR A 154 2.46 18.88 -6.85
CA THR A 154 2.85 18.20 -5.62
C THR A 154 1.77 17.25 -5.13
N ALA A 155 0.51 17.64 -5.20
CA ALA A 155 -0.59 16.74 -4.88
C ALA A 155 -0.65 15.53 -5.81
N ASN A 156 -0.40 15.72 -7.11
CA ASN A 156 -0.32 14.62 -8.06
C ASN A 156 0.86 13.68 -7.76
N SER A 157 2.04 14.22 -7.46
CA SER A 157 3.21 13.43 -7.04
C SER A 157 2.92 12.63 -5.77
N PHE A 158 2.27 13.25 -4.76
CA PHE A 158 1.86 12.59 -3.53
C PHE A 158 0.85 11.47 -3.78
N CYS A 159 -0.22 11.73 -4.54
CA CYS A 159 -1.23 10.72 -4.86
C CYS A 159 -0.63 9.56 -5.67
N GLY A 160 0.26 9.85 -6.62
CA GLY A 160 0.97 8.83 -7.38
C GLY A 160 1.87 7.95 -6.52
N TRP A 161 2.56 8.55 -5.56
CA TRP A 161 3.42 7.84 -4.62
C TRP A 161 2.62 6.99 -3.63
N ALA A 162 1.65 7.60 -2.93
CA ALA A 162 0.95 6.98 -1.81
C ALA A 162 -0.22 6.07 -2.23
N LEU A 163 -0.82 6.31 -3.40
CA LEU A 163 -2.06 5.64 -3.81
C LEU A 163 -1.96 4.98 -5.20
N SER A 164 -0.88 5.24 -5.93
CA SER A 164 -0.71 4.85 -7.34
C SER A 164 -1.85 5.36 -8.24
N LEU A 165 -2.32 6.57 -7.97
CA LEU A 165 -3.40 7.27 -8.67
C LEU A 165 -2.99 8.70 -8.97
N THR A 166 -3.65 9.32 -9.95
CA THR A 166 -3.55 10.76 -10.12
C THR A 166 -4.47 11.48 -9.12
N ASN A 167 -4.18 12.74 -8.78
CA ASN A 167 -5.05 13.53 -7.91
C ASN A 167 -6.45 13.79 -8.51
N ARG A 168 -6.64 13.53 -9.82
CA ARG A 168 -7.93 13.55 -10.50
C ARG A 168 -8.82 12.37 -10.09
N ASP A 169 -8.19 11.21 -9.84
CA ASP A 169 -8.87 9.94 -9.57
C ASP A 169 -9.10 9.72 -8.06
N VAL A 170 -8.51 10.56 -7.22
CA VAL A 170 -8.66 10.48 -5.75
C VAL A 170 -9.81 11.40 -5.29
N PRO A 171 -10.81 10.89 -4.55
CA PRO A 171 -11.80 11.73 -3.89
C PRO A 171 -11.16 12.69 -2.89
N ALA A 172 -11.57 13.95 -2.87
CA ALA A 172 -11.01 14.94 -1.96
C ALA A 172 -11.26 14.57 -0.50
N GLU A 173 -12.41 13.99 -0.16
CA GLU A 173 -12.73 13.48 1.17
C GLU A 173 -11.65 12.51 1.65
N GLU A 174 -11.27 11.54 0.83
CA GLU A 174 -10.26 10.53 1.17
C GLU A 174 -8.85 11.12 1.29
N ALA A 175 -8.48 12.05 0.42
CA ALA A 175 -7.21 12.77 0.54
C ALA A 175 -7.09 13.49 1.90
N PHE A 176 -8.17 14.11 2.38
CA PHE A 176 -8.19 14.77 3.69
C PHE A 176 -8.17 13.78 4.85
N GLU A 177 -8.81 12.64 4.75
CA GLU A 177 -8.72 11.57 5.74
C GLU A 177 -7.28 11.04 5.86
N ILE A 178 -6.58 10.88 4.73
CA ILE A 178 -5.17 10.52 4.70
C ILE A 178 -4.30 11.56 5.39
N PHE A 179 -4.51 12.86 5.11
CA PHE A 179 -3.76 13.93 5.79
C PHE A 179 -4.05 13.98 7.29
N GLU A 180 -5.28 13.73 7.71
CA GLU A 180 -5.62 13.63 9.13
C GLU A 180 -4.89 12.46 9.80
N ASN A 181 -4.81 11.32 9.14
CA ASN A 181 -4.08 10.15 9.63
C ASN A 181 -2.56 10.39 9.68
N LEU A 182 -1.97 11.09 8.69
CA LEU A 182 -0.57 11.54 8.76
C LEU A 182 -0.31 12.43 9.98
N TYR A 183 -1.23 13.33 10.28
CA TYR A 183 -1.14 14.17 11.48
C TYR A 183 -1.30 13.37 12.78
N ARG A 184 -2.23 12.40 12.79
CA ARG A 184 -2.56 11.59 13.97
C ARG A 184 -1.49 10.56 14.31
N TYR A 185 -0.96 9.88 13.30
CA TYR A 185 -0.07 8.72 13.46
C TYR A 185 1.39 9.02 13.18
N GLY A 186 1.71 10.16 12.58
CA GLY A 186 3.07 10.53 12.23
C GLY A 186 3.50 10.07 10.84
N GLY A 187 4.79 10.21 10.58
CA GLY A 187 5.41 9.98 9.28
C GLY A 187 5.85 8.55 9.03
N THR A 188 6.46 8.38 7.88
CA THR A 188 6.91 7.09 7.35
C THR A 188 8.03 6.45 8.17
N GLY A 189 8.16 5.13 8.04
CA GLY A 189 9.26 4.35 8.61
C GLY A 189 9.66 3.20 7.70
N ILE A 190 10.89 2.73 7.87
CA ILE A 190 11.44 1.60 7.12
C ILE A 190 11.58 0.42 8.08
N PRO A 191 10.94 -0.73 7.80
CA PRO A 191 11.11 -1.92 8.60
C PRO A 191 12.49 -2.54 8.34
N MET A 192 13.21 -2.91 9.39
CA MET A 192 14.48 -3.61 9.29
C MET A 192 14.27 -5.00 8.68
N GLY A 193 15.13 -5.38 7.75
CA GLY A 193 14.94 -6.56 6.90
C GLY A 193 13.92 -6.35 5.77
N GLY A 194 13.46 -5.10 5.55
CA GLY A 194 12.46 -4.75 4.55
C GLY A 194 11.08 -5.32 4.87
N CYS A 195 10.23 -5.46 3.86
CA CYS A 195 8.89 -6.02 4.01
C CYS A 195 8.91 -7.46 4.55
N LYS A 196 9.96 -8.22 4.21
CA LYS A 196 10.14 -9.61 4.64
C LYS A 196 10.30 -9.71 6.16
N GLY A 197 11.02 -8.78 6.80
CA GLY A 197 11.15 -8.74 8.25
C GLY A 197 9.80 -8.73 8.98
N VAL A 198 8.85 -7.98 8.46
CA VAL A 198 7.47 -7.94 9.00
C VAL A 198 6.74 -9.27 8.78
N THR A 199 6.79 -9.80 7.56
CA THR A 199 6.06 -11.05 7.23
C THR A 199 6.64 -12.26 7.92
N ASP A 200 7.96 -12.33 8.10
CA ASP A 200 8.61 -13.40 8.85
C ASP A 200 8.20 -13.38 10.34
N ALA A 201 8.14 -12.19 10.95
CA ALA A 201 7.65 -12.05 12.32
C ALA A 201 6.19 -12.52 12.47
N LEU A 202 5.32 -12.21 11.51
CA LEU A 202 3.94 -12.68 11.50
C LEU A 202 3.85 -14.21 11.34
N VAL A 203 4.65 -14.79 10.46
CA VAL A 203 4.75 -16.26 10.27
C VAL A 203 5.19 -16.93 11.56
N GLU A 204 6.18 -16.35 12.26
CA GLU A 204 6.65 -16.87 13.55
C GLU A 204 5.55 -16.84 14.62
N ILE A 205 4.81 -15.73 14.73
CA ILE A 205 3.66 -15.61 15.64
C ILE A 205 2.60 -16.70 15.36
N ILE A 206 2.26 -16.90 14.09
CA ILE A 206 1.27 -17.92 13.71
C ILE A 206 1.75 -19.31 14.15
N ARG A 207 2.99 -19.67 13.85
CA ARG A 207 3.57 -20.98 14.14
C ARG A 207 3.76 -21.24 15.63
N SER A 208 4.26 -20.26 16.37
CA SER A 208 4.48 -20.37 17.82
C SER A 208 3.17 -20.52 18.59
N ASN A 209 2.04 -20.08 18.02
CA ASN A 209 0.70 -20.30 18.57
C ASN A 209 -0.03 -21.50 17.95
N GLY A 210 0.70 -22.43 17.30
CA GLY A 210 0.15 -23.69 16.79
C GLY A 210 -0.56 -23.60 15.44
N GLY A 211 -0.58 -22.43 14.80
CA GLY A 211 -1.17 -22.24 13.48
C GLY A 211 -0.33 -22.87 12.37
N LYS A 212 -0.99 -23.29 11.29
CA LYS A 212 -0.38 -23.94 10.13
C LYS A 212 -0.41 -23.05 8.91
N ILE A 213 0.67 -23.06 8.12
CA ILE A 213 0.76 -22.34 6.85
C ILE A 213 1.10 -23.36 5.75
N HIS A 214 0.15 -23.56 4.86
CA HIS A 214 0.25 -24.46 3.71
C HIS A 214 0.67 -23.61 2.49
N LYS A 215 1.96 -23.68 2.13
CA LYS A 215 2.49 -23.01 0.94
C LYS A 215 2.36 -23.91 -0.29
N SER A 216 2.41 -23.33 -1.49
CA SER A 216 2.19 -24.03 -2.77
C SER A 216 0.86 -24.79 -2.78
N THR A 217 -0.15 -24.26 -2.10
CA THR A 217 -1.46 -24.88 -1.87
C THR A 217 -2.55 -23.89 -2.30
N GLU A 218 -3.15 -24.16 -3.45
CA GLU A 218 -4.19 -23.30 -4.02
C GLU A 218 -5.57 -23.71 -3.52
N VAL A 219 -6.33 -22.73 -3.07
CA VAL A 219 -7.76 -22.93 -2.74
C VAL A 219 -8.57 -22.86 -4.02
N SER A 220 -9.26 -23.95 -4.34
CA SER A 220 -10.08 -24.05 -5.55
C SER A 220 -11.55 -23.73 -5.32
N ARG A 221 -12.05 -23.81 -4.08
CA ARG A 221 -13.46 -23.54 -3.77
C ARG A 221 -13.69 -23.23 -2.29
N ILE A 222 -14.64 -22.36 -1.99
CA ILE A 222 -15.24 -22.16 -0.68
C ILE A 222 -16.51 -23.01 -0.57
N ILE A 223 -16.64 -23.78 0.50
CA ILE A 223 -17.80 -24.61 0.79
C ILE A 223 -18.85 -23.72 1.47
N VAL A 224 -19.98 -23.50 0.81
CA VAL A 224 -21.09 -22.69 1.33
C VAL A 224 -22.30 -23.59 1.54
N GLU A 225 -22.88 -23.56 2.76
CA GLU A 225 -24.08 -24.27 3.14
C GLU A 225 -25.04 -23.31 3.84
N ASN A 226 -26.28 -23.23 3.38
CA ASN A 226 -27.30 -22.33 3.93
C ASN A 226 -26.79 -20.88 4.08
N ASN A 227 -26.20 -20.34 3.01
CA ASN A 227 -25.63 -18.98 2.94
C ASN A 227 -24.53 -18.71 3.99
N THR A 228 -23.82 -19.76 4.45
CA THR A 228 -22.75 -19.66 5.44
C THR A 228 -21.52 -20.42 4.93
N ALA A 229 -20.35 -19.80 5.00
CA ALA A 229 -19.10 -20.47 4.70
C ALA A 229 -18.78 -21.47 5.82
N ARG A 230 -18.49 -22.73 5.42
CA ARG A 230 -18.25 -23.87 6.30
C ARG A 230 -16.85 -24.47 6.16
N GLY A 231 -16.10 -24.02 5.16
CA GLY A 231 -14.77 -24.55 4.88
C GLY A 231 -14.34 -24.22 3.46
N LEU A 232 -13.25 -24.81 3.05
CA LEU A 232 -12.69 -24.64 1.70
C LEU A 232 -12.16 -25.97 1.16
N ILE A 233 -11.88 -26.00 -0.16
CA ILE A 233 -11.22 -27.10 -0.84
C ILE A 233 -9.84 -26.59 -1.31
N ALA A 234 -8.78 -27.25 -0.84
CA ALA A 234 -7.40 -27.01 -1.26
C ALA A 234 -6.75 -28.35 -1.59
N ASP A 235 -6.04 -28.43 -2.70
CA ASP A 235 -5.42 -29.66 -3.21
C ASP A 235 -6.40 -30.88 -3.21
N GLY A 236 -7.66 -30.63 -3.56
CA GLY A 236 -8.73 -31.64 -3.60
C GLY A 236 -9.23 -32.13 -2.23
N LYS A 237 -8.73 -31.57 -1.11
CA LYS A 237 -9.13 -31.93 0.25
C LYS A 237 -10.05 -30.85 0.85
N LYS A 238 -11.05 -31.30 1.62
CA LYS A 238 -11.94 -30.39 2.37
C LYS A 238 -11.32 -30.01 3.71
N HIS A 239 -11.30 -28.71 4.00
CA HIS A 239 -10.86 -28.12 5.26
C HIS A 239 -12.04 -27.33 5.85
N TYR A 240 -12.73 -27.95 6.81
CA TYR A 240 -13.86 -27.29 7.48
C TYR A 240 -13.39 -26.27 8.51
N SER A 241 -14.15 -25.17 8.67
CA SER A 241 -13.87 -24.10 9.62
C SER A 241 -15.14 -23.35 9.99
N ASP A 242 -15.10 -22.62 11.10
CA ASP A 242 -16.19 -21.76 11.56
C ASP A 242 -16.21 -20.43 10.82
N VAL A 243 -15.01 -19.95 10.42
CA VAL A 243 -14.81 -18.65 9.74
C VAL A 243 -13.80 -18.82 8.61
N ILE A 244 -14.03 -18.11 7.51
CA ILE A 244 -13.07 -17.95 6.41
C ILE A 244 -12.71 -16.47 6.24
N ILE A 245 -11.41 -16.18 6.19
CA ILE A 245 -10.87 -14.85 5.88
C ILE A 245 -10.12 -14.93 4.56
N SER A 246 -10.57 -14.19 3.57
CA SER A 246 -9.96 -14.14 2.25
C SER A 246 -9.11 -12.88 2.07
N ASN A 247 -7.85 -13.06 1.67
CA ASN A 247 -6.89 -11.97 1.39
C ASN A 247 -6.54 -11.89 -0.10
N ILE A 248 -7.42 -12.37 -0.97
CA ILE A 248 -7.19 -12.35 -2.42
C ILE A 248 -8.02 -11.29 -3.15
N GLY A 249 -8.81 -10.48 -2.41
CA GLY A 249 -9.72 -9.46 -2.94
C GLY A 249 -11.09 -10.01 -3.30
N HIS A 250 -12.09 -9.13 -3.35
CA HIS A 250 -13.49 -9.48 -3.57
C HIS A 250 -13.75 -10.23 -4.89
N PRO A 251 -13.22 -9.79 -6.06
CA PRO A 251 -13.47 -10.49 -7.32
C PRO A 251 -13.04 -11.95 -7.27
N PHE A 252 -11.79 -12.20 -6.85
CA PHE A 252 -11.24 -13.58 -6.77
C PHE A 252 -11.88 -14.41 -5.66
N THR A 253 -12.32 -13.78 -4.57
CA THR A 253 -13.06 -14.47 -3.50
C THR A 253 -14.43 -14.92 -4.01
N ARG A 254 -15.11 -14.08 -4.75
CA ARG A 254 -16.40 -14.37 -5.35
C ARG A 254 -16.34 -15.57 -6.31
N ASP A 255 -15.27 -15.71 -7.07
CA ASP A 255 -15.06 -16.81 -8.01
C ASP A 255 -14.85 -18.18 -7.32
N LEU A 256 -14.63 -18.20 -6.01
CA LEU A 256 -14.45 -19.44 -5.25
C LEU A 256 -15.76 -20.08 -4.74
N TYR A 257 -16.94 -19.50 -4.97
CA TYR A 257 -18.24 -20.09 -4.59
C TYR A 257 -19.31 -19.84 -5.64
N ASP A 258 -20.40 -20.60 -5.59
CA ASP A 258 -21.43 -20.56 -6.64
C ASP A 258 -22.20 -19.24 -6.64
N SER A 259 -22.54 -18.77 -7.85
CA SER A 259 -23.18 -17.47 -8.10
C SER A 259 -24.62 -17.36 -7.60
N ASP A 260 -25.32 -18.47 -7.37
CA ASP A 260 -26.73 -18.48 -6.93
C ASP A 260 -26.95 -17.87 -5.53
N THR A 261 -25.87 -17.64 -4.79
CA THR A 261 -25.88 -17.05 -3.45
C THR A 261 -25.53 -15.55 -3.42
N ILE A 262 -25.40 -14.92 -4.61
CA ILE A 262 -24.92 -13.53 -4.73
C ILE A 262 -26.09 -12.57 -4.92
N ASN A 263 -26.05 -11.42 -4.27
CA ASN A 263 -26.99 -10.35 -4.52
C ASN A 263 -26.44 -9.33 -5.53
N ASN A 264 -27.30 -8.80 -6.38
CA ASN A 264 -26.93 -7.87 -7.46
C ASN A 264 -26.14 -6.65 -6.97
N ALA A 265 -26.43 -6.15 -5.76
CA ALA A 265 -25.75 -4.98 -5.20
C ALA A 265 -24.28 -5.27 -4.82
N TYR A 266 -23.94 -6.51 -4.47
CA TYR A 266 -22.56 -6.91 -4.21
C TYR A 266 -21.78 -7.08 -5.51
N GLU A 267 -22.39 -7.70 -6.54
CA GLU A 267 -21.80 -7.82 -7.88
C GLU A 267 -21.49 -6.44 -8.46
N GLU A 268 -22.45 -5.52 -8.40
CA GLU A 268 -22.25 -4.15 -8.88
C GLU A 268 -21.07 -3.45 -8.19
N LYS A 269 -20.87 -3.68 -6.89
CA LYS A 269 -19.70 -3.15 -6.17
C LYS A 269 -18.39 -3.78 -6.65
N ILE A 270 -18.39 -5.09 -6.93
CA ILE A 270 -17.22 -5.79 -7.47
C ILE A 270 -16.87 -5.25 -8.86
N ASP A 271 -17.85 -5.10 -9.74
CA ASP A 271 -17.67 -4.62 -11.11
C ASP A 271 -17.17 -3.15 -11.14
N ASN A 272 -17.56 -2.35 -10.14
CA ASN A 272 -17.11 -0.97 -9.98
C ASN A 272 -15.78 -0.82 -9.24
N ALA A 273 -15.26 -1.87 -8.63
CA ALA A 273 -13.95 -1.83 -7.95
C ALA A 273 -12.83 -1.68 -8.99
N LYS A 274 -12.06 -0.61 -8.86
CA LYS A 274 -10.97 -0.30 -9.80
C LYS A 274 -9.63 -0.63 -9.17
N PRO A 275 -8.80 -1.51 -9.77
CA PRO A 275 -7.43 -1.69 -9.33
C PRO A 275 -6.59 -0.49 -9.74
N SER A 276 -5.50 -0.20 -8.99
CA SER A 276 -4.50 0.78 -9.43
C SER A 276 -3.30 0.09 -10.07
N ALA A 277 -2.69 0.75 -11.04
CA ALA A 277 -1.52 0.27 -11.73
C ALA A 277 -0.31 1.18 -11.46
N GLY A 278 0.90 0.61 -11.57
CA GLY A 278 2.13 1.35 -11.37
C GLY A 278 3.35 0.63 -11.89
N ILE A 279 4.46 1.34 -11.90
CA ILE A 279 5.77 0.81 -12.26
C ILE A 279 6.75 1.15 -11.14
N LYS A 280 7.54 0.17 -10.74
CA LYS A 280 8.69 0.33 -9.87
C LYS A 280 9.95 0.23 -10.70
N ILE A 281 10.91 1.15 -10.47
CA ILE A 281 12.24 1.12 -11.05
C ILE A 281 13.24 1.04 -9.90
N CYS A 282 14.03 -0.05 -9.85
CA CYS A 282 15.07 -0.24 -8.85
C CYS A 282 16.43 0.13 -9.43
N LEU A 283 17.16 0.96 -8.70
CA LEU A 283 18.51 1.41 -9.06
C LEU A 283 19.52 0.90 -8.04
N ALA A 284 20.69 0.51 -8.53
CA ALA A 284 21.88 0.27 -7.73
C ALA A 284 22.88 1.41 -7.92
N ALA A 285 23.49 1.88 -6.84
CA ALA A 285 24.52 2.91 -6.87
C ALA A 285 25.67 2.57 -5.92
N ASP A 286 26.87 3.14 -6.17
CA ASP A 286 28.04 3.02 -5.30
C ASP A 286 28.08 4.14 -4.23
N GLU A 287 27.24 5.16 -4.38
CA GLU A 287 27.10 6.28 -3.46
C GLU A 287 25.61 6.59 -3.22
N PRO A 288 25.24 7.19 -2.08
CA PRO A 288 23.87 7.63 -1.85
C PRO A 288 23.40 8.59 -2.96
N LEU A 289 22.19 8.34 -3.47
CA LEU A 289 21.56 9.19 -4.50
C LEU A 289 20.76 10.33 -3.88
N ILE A 290 20.04 10.10 -2.79
CA ILE A 290 19.19 11.11 -2.15
C ILE A 290 19.68 11.55 -0.76
N GLY A 291 20.56 10.80 -0.11
CA GLY A 291 21.23 11.21 1.11
C GLY A 291 20.36 11.31 2.38
N HIS A 292 19.15 10.79 2.34
CA HIS A 292 18.23 10.67 3.49
C HIS A 292 17.38 9.39 3.35
N ASN A 293 16.72 8.98 4.42
CA ASN A 293 15.89 7.77 4.44
C ASN A 293 14.39 8.02 4.19
N GLY A 294 13.96 9.26 4.05
CA GLY A 294 12.58 9.61 3.74
C GLY A 294 12.25 9.56 2.26
N ILE A 295 11.06 10.01 1.94
CA ILE A 295 10.56 10.09 0.56
C ILE A 295 11.12 11.33 -0.12
N LEU A 296 11.56 11.20 -1.37
CA LEU A 296 11.80 12.31 -2.27
C LEU A 296 10.65 12.40 -3.27
N LEU A 297 9.70 13.30 -3.08
CA LEU A 297 8.65 13.60 -4.05
C LEU A 297 9.21 14.40 -5.23
N THR A 298 8.77 14.05 -6.45
CA THR A 298 9.30 14.59 -7.71
C THR A 298 8.20 15.21 -8.58
N PRO A 299 7.51 16.28 -8.11
CA PRO A 299 6.30 16.83 -8.75
C PRO A 299 6.51 17.40 -10.16
N TYR A 300 7.74 17.57 -10.60
CA TYR A 300 8.06 18.08 -11.94
C TYR A 300 8.60 17.00 -12.88
N CYS A 301 8.60 15.73 -12.47
CA CYS A 301 8.76 14.61 -13.36
C CYS A 301 7.50 14.38 -14.20
N ARG A 302 7.67 13.76 -15.36
CA ARG A 302 6.54 13.40 -16.25
C ARG A 302 5.79 12.18 -15.75
N ARG A 303 6.50 11.24 -15.08
CA ARG A 303 5.99 9.96 -14.61
C ARG A 303 6.39 9.63 -13.19
N VAL A 304 7.66 9.73 -12.83
CA VAL A 304 8.16 9.37 -11.50
C VAL A 304 7.49 10.26 -10.45
N ASN A 305 6.74 9.65 -9.54
CA ASN A 305 6.02 10.36 -8.49
C ASN A 305 6.87 10.58 -7.25
N GLY A 306 7.74 9.62 -6.94
CA GLY A 306 8.62 9.72 -5.79
C GLY A 306 9.67 8.61 -5.77
N ILE A 307 10.62 8.78 -4.87
CA ILE A 307 11.81 7.93 -4.76
C ILE A 307 12.12 7.72 -3.28
N ASN A 308 12.57 6.52 -2.91
CA ASN A 308 13.18 6.27 -1.62
C ASN A 308 14.47 5.48 -1.75
N GLU A 309 15.39 5.67 -0.81
CA GLU A 309 16.69 5.00 -0.73
C GLU A 309 16.76 4.24 0.60
N VAL A 310 16.29 2.98 0.56
CA VAL A 310 16.07 2.17 1.76
C VAL A 310 17.36 1.80 2.48
N THR A 311 18.46 1.70 1.74
CA THR A 311 19.79 1.38 2.29
C THR A 311 20.39 2.49 3.14
N ASN A 312 19.83 3.70 3.12
CA ASN A 312 20.17 4.76 4.08
C ASN A 312 19.67 4.42 5.51
N THR A 313 18.79 3.41 5.64
CA THR A 313 18.33 2.88 6.93
C THR A 313 18.83 1.47 7.16
N ASP A 314 18.61 0.56 6.20
CA ASP A 314 19.02 -0.84 6.29
C ASP A 314 20.00 -1.19 5.16
N PRO A 315 21.32 -1.05 5.39
CA PRO A 315 22.32 -1.37 4.39
C PRO A 315 22.35 -2.86 3.99
N ASN A 316 21.75 -3.76 4.79
CA ASN A 316 21.67 -5.18 4.46
C ASN A 316 20.70 -5.51 3.32
N LEU A 317 19.91 -4.54 2.86
CA LEU A 317 19.04 -4.71 1.68
C LEU A 317 19.81 -4.63 0.34
N ALA A 318 21.11 -4.39 0.39
CA ALA A 318 22.00 -4.38 -0.78
C ALA A 318 23.34 -5.07 -0.49
N PRO A 319 24.11 -5.46 -1.52
CA PRO A 319 25.49 -5.90 -1.32
C PRO A 319 26.32 -4.83 -0.62
N ALA A 320 27.36 -5.26 0.13
CA ALA A 320 28.23 -4.35 0.86
C ALA A 320 28.79 -3.24 -0.04
N GLY A 321 28.63 -1.97 0.37
CA GLY A 321 29.08 -0.80 -0.38
C GLY A 321 28.16 -0.40 -1.54
N LYS A 322 26.99 -1.03 -1.68
CA LYS A 322 25.97 -0.65 -2.68
C LYS A 322 24.76 -0.01 -2.00
N HIS A 323 24.08 0.81 -2.77
CA HIS A 323 22.83 1.48 -2.38
C HIS A 323 21.67 0.98 -3.24
N LEU A 324 20.52 0.71 -2.61
CA LEU A 324 19.27 0.36 -3.26
C LEU A 324 18.33 1.56 -3.23
N VAL A 325 17.98 2.04 -4.42
CA VAL A 325 17.04 3.15 -4.59
C VAL A 325 15.84 2.64 -5.39
N MET A 326 14.64 2.96 -4.94
CA MET A 326 13.40 2.57 -5.59
C MET A 326 12.60 3.82 -5.98
N ALA A 327 12.31 3.94 -7.27
CA ALA A 327 11.41 4.94 -7.82
C ALA A 327 10.07 4.31 -8.14
N HIS A 328 8.99 5.03 -7.87
CA HIS A 328 7.64 4.61 -8.18
C HIS A 328 6.93 5.62 -9.07
N GLN A 329 6.18 5.12 -10.04
CA GLN A 329 5.28 5.89 -10.89
C GLN A 329 3.91 5.21 -10.99
N SER A 330 2.86 6.00 -10.86
CA SER A 330 1.49 5.55 -11.14
C SER A 330 1.27 5.43 -12.65
N VAL A 331 0.48 4.46 -13.06
CA VAL A 331 0.07 4.26 -14.45
C VAL A 331 -1.45 4.36 -14.54
N GLN A 332 -1.94 5.23 -15.43
CA GLN A 332 -3.36 5.33 -15.72
C GLN A 332 -3.84 4.10 -16.50
N GLN A 333 -5.08 3.66 -16.27
CA GLN A 333 -5.63 2.45 -16.89
C GLN A 333 -5.56 2.48 -18.42
N GLU A 334 -5.74 3.66 -19.03
CA GLU A 334 -5.68 3.85 -20.48
C GLU A 334 -4.27 3.71 -21.07
N LYS A 335 -3.26 3.55 -20.21
CA LYS A 335 -1.84 3.44 -20.60
C LYS A 335 -1.23 2.07 -20.31
N ILE A 336 -2.01 1.13 -19.81
CA ILE A 336 -1.52 -0.22 -19.51
C ILE A 336 -0.97 -0.90 -20.76
N ASP A 337 -1.57 -0.68 -21.93
CA ASP A 337 -1.08 -1.22 -23.21
C ASP A 337 0.23 -0.56 -23.69
N LYS A 338 0.74 0.48 -22.99
CA LYS A 338 1.93 1.25 -23.35
C LYS A 338 2.99 1.25 -22.24
N LEU A 339 3.08 0.18 -21.46
CA LEU A 339 3.97 0.12 -20.31
C LEU A 339 5.44 0.37 -20.65
N GLU A 340 5.90 -0.10 -21.81
CA GLU A 340 7.30 0.12 -22.27
C GLU A 340 7.58 1.62 -22.49
N GLU A 341 6.63 2.35 -23.11
CA GLU A 341 6.74 3.81 -23.28
C GLU A 341 6.74 4.53 -21.91
N GLU A 342 5.86 4.13 -21.00
CA GLU A 342 5.77 4.68 -19.65
C GLU A 342 7.06 4.41 -18.85
N ILE A 343 7.68 3.25 -18.98
CA ILE A 343 8.99 2.91 -18.38
C ILE A 343 10.08 3.82 -18.95
N GLU A 344 10.16 3.97 -20.27
CA GLU A 344 11.18 4.79 -20.92
C GLU A 344 11.10 6.25 -20.46
N ILE A 345 9.89 6.81 -20.35
CA ILE A 345 9.69 8.17 -19.82
C ILE A 345 10.16 8.24 -18.35
N GLY A 346 9.86 7.23 -17.53
CA GLY A 346 10.34 7.17 -16.15
C GLY A 346 11.86 7.11 -16.04
N LEU A 347 12.53 6.34 -16.91
CA LEU A 347 13.98 6.27 -16.99
C LEU A 347 14.60 7.62 -17.39
N GLN A 348 13.95 8.37 -18.28
CA GLN A 348 14.38 9.72 -18.63
C GLN A 348 14.18 10.71 -17.47
N ASP A 349 13.08 10.58 -16.72
CA ASP A 349 12.86 11.37 -15.51
C ASP A 349 13.99 11.16 -14.50
N LEU A 350 14.42 9.90 -14.29
CA LEU A 350 15.51 9.58 -13.35
C LEU A 350 16.85 10.19 -13.78
N LYS A 351 17.14 10.28 -15.08
CA LYS A 351 18.33 10.99 -15.57
C LYS A 351 18.27 12.48 -15.26
N GLU A 352 17.09 13.09 -15.29
CA GLU A 352 16.89 14.50 -14.95
C GLU A 352 16.90 14.74 -13.42
N VAL A 353 16.42 13.77 -12.64
CA VAL A 353 16.45 13.82 -11.17
C VAL A 353 17.88 13.63 -10.63
N PHE A 354 18.71 12.82 -11.29
CA PHE A 354 20.08 12.49 -10.88
C PHE A 354 21.12 12.82 -11.96
N PRO A 355 21.25 14.10 -12.40
CA PRO A 355 21.97 14.46 -13.63
C PRO A 355 23.46 14.14 -13.62
N ASN A 356 24.10 14.02 -12.47
CA ASN A 356 25.56 13.77 -12.36
C ASN A 356 25.88 12.55 -11.48
N LYS A 357 24.89 11.72 -11.20
CA LYS A 357 25.05 10.52 -10.38
C LYS A 357 25.25 9.28 -11.28
N LYS A 358 26.10 8.37 -10.82
CA LYS A 358 26.27 7.06 -11.45
C LYS A 358 25.34 6.06 -10.78
N TYR A 359 24.54 5.38 -11.54
CA TYR A 359 23.67 4.29 -11.08
C TYR A 359 23.39 3.32 -12.24
N GLU A 360 22.97 2.13 -11.88
CA GLU A 360 22.51 1.09 -12.78
C GLU A 360 21.05 0.78 -12.52
N VAL A 361 20.25 0.58 -13.56
CA VAL A 361 18.88 0.07 -13.44
C VAL A 361 18.95 -1.45 -13.31
N ILE A 362 18.65 -1.98 -12.14
CA ILE A 362 18.74 -3.42 -11.88
C ILE A 362 17.43 -4.16 -12.10
N LEU A 363 16.29 -3.48 -11.98
CA LEU A 363 14.97 -4.07 -12.23
C LEU A 363 13.95 -2.99 -12.54
N THR A 364 13.08 -3.26 -13.52
CA THR A 364 11.80 -2.59 -13.71
C THR A 364 10.67 -3.60 -13.49
N GLN A 365 9.64 -3.23 -12.75
CA GLN A 365 8.51 -4.11 -12.47
C GLN A 365 7.20 -3.34 -12.63
N SER A 366 6.30 -3.90 -13.45
CA SER A 366 4.96 -3.35 -13.67
C SER A 366 3.93 -4.11 -12.83
N TYR A 367 2.95 -3.37 -12.31
CA TYR A 367 1.85 -3.86 -11.49
C TYR A 367 0.54 -3.51 -12.16
N TYR A 368 -0.21 -4.51 -12.62
CA TYR A 368 -1.50 -4.34 -13.29
C TYR A 368 -2.27 -5.68 -13.30
N ASP A 369 -3.50 -5.71 -13.76
CA ASP A 369 -4.36 -6.90 -13.88
C ASP A 369 -4.37 -7.81 -12.64
N GLY A 370 -3.96 -9.05 -12.78
CA GLY A 370 -3.90 -10.06 -11.70
C GLY A 370 -2.93 -9.72 -10.56
N TRP A 371 -2.00 -8.78 -10.77
CA TRP A 371 -0.99 -8.33 -9.80
C TRP A 371 -0.91 -6.79 -9.73
N PRO A 372 -2.03 -6.08 -9.44
CA PRO A 372 -2.07 -4.62 -9.42
C PRO A 372 -1.32 -4.05 -8.21
N VAL A 373 -1.06 -2.74 -8.16
CA VAL A 373 -0.51 -2.09 -6.96
C VAL A 373 -1.51 -2.23 -5.80
N ASN A 374 -2.77 -1.83 -6.01
CA ASN A 374 -3.88 -2.07 -5.09
C ASN A 374 -5.02 -2.76 -5.84
N ARG A 375 -5.68 -3.74 -5.22
CA ARG A 375 -6.85 -4.43 -5.79
C ARG A 375 -8.11 -3.57 -5.79
N ALA A 376 -8.21 -2.63 -4.85
CA ALA A 376 -9.20 -1.56 -4.85
C ALA A 376 -8.47 -0.23 -4.71
N SER A 377 -8.64 0.65 -5.69
CA SER A 377 -8.13 2.01 -5.62
C SER A 377 -9.00 2.87 -4.70
N SER A 378 -8.46 3.99 -4.27
CA SER A 378 -9.13 5.01 -3.48
C SER A 378 -10.55 5.29 -3.99
N GLY A 379 -11.52 5.22 -3.08
CA GLY A 379 -12.95 5.46 -3.39
C GLY A 379 -13.70 4.27 -3.99
N SER A 380 -13.05 3.11 -4.19
CA SER A 380 -13.68 1.89 -4.71
C SER A 380 -13.65 0.70 -3.74
N ASP A 381 -13.32 0.93 -2.46
CA ASP A 381 -13.30 -0.12 -1.44
C ASP A 381 -14.70 -0.64 -1.12
N ILE A 382 -14.87 -1.97 -1.13
CA ILE A 382 -16.16 -2.63 -0.88
C ILE A 382 -16.43 -2.82 0.61
N GLY A 383 -15.38 -2.83 1.44
CA GLY A 383 -15.44 -3.15 2.87
C GLY A 383 -14.98 -4.58 3.15
N ASN A 384 -15.22 -5.07 4.36
CA ASN A 384 -14.65 -6.34 4.83
C ASN A 384 -15.66 -7.50 4.87
N THR A 385 -16.94 -7.27 4.61
CA THR A 385 -18.00 -8.29 4.63
C THR A 385 -18.40 -8.73 3.23
N THR A 386 -18.90 -9.95 3.13
CA THR A 386 -19.53 -10.48 1.92
C THR A 386 -21.01 -10.81 2.19
N PRO A 387 -21.81 -11.13 1.18
CA PRO A 387 -23.16 -11.65 1.36
C PRO A 387 -23.22 -13.03 2.04
N ILE A 388 -22.09 -13.76 2.08
CA ILE A 388 -21.99 -15.08 2.71
C ILE A 388 -21.57 -14.91 4.17
N ASN A 389 -22.37 -15.45 5.07
CA ASN A 389 -22.05 -15.42 6.49
C ASN A 389 -20.73 -16.15 6.78
N SER A 390 -19.98 -15.68 7.78
CA SER A 390 -18.67 -16.22 8.17
C SER A 390 -17.59 -16.17 7.07
N LEU A 391 -17.80 -15.38 6.00
CA LEU A 391 -16.81 -15.11 4.96
C LEU A 391 -16.47 -13.61 4.93
N TYR A 392 -15.22 -13.29 5.21
CA TYR A 392 -14.71 -11.92 5.27
C TYR A 392 -13.58 -11.72 4.27
N VAL A 393 -13.39 -10.47 3.83
CA VAL A 393 -12.29 -10.09 2.93
C VAL A 393 -11.40 -9.06 3.63
N VAL A 394 -10.09 -9.29 3.54
CA VAL A 394 -9.05 -8.39 4.07
C VAL A 394 -8.00 -8.11 2.98
N GLY A 395 -7.07 -7.23 3.29
CA GLY A 395 -6.00 -6.87 2.36
C GLY A 395 -6.30 -5.58 1.60
N ASP A 396 -5.53 -5.33 0.56
CA ASP A 396 -5.63 -4.11 -0.26
C ASP A 396 -6.87 -4.05 -1.17
N GLY A 397 -7.64 -5.12 -1.24
CA GLY A 397 -8.99 -5.14 -1.84
C GLY A 397 -10.13 -4.79 -0.87
N ALA A 398 -9.82 -4.59 0.41
CA ALA A 398 -10.78 -4.30 1.48
C ALA A 398 -10.12 -3.48 2.60
N LYS A 399 -9.54 -2.34 2.22
CA LYS A 399 -8.84 -1.45 3.16
C LYS A 399 -9.80 -0.75 4.11
N GLY A 400 -9.32 -0.43 5.30
CA GLY A 400 -10.04 0.45 6.21
C GLY A 400 -9.97 1.92 5.77
N LYS A 401 -10.99 2.69 6.11
CA LYS A 401 -11.19 4.07 5.68
C LYS A 401 -10.04 4.98 6.10
N GLY A 402 -9.56 5.84 5.19
CA GLY A 402 -8.47 6.79 5.44
C GLY A 402 -7.08 6.16 5.56
N GLY A 403 -6.95 4.85 5.33
CA GLY A 403 -5.67 4.16 5.37
C GLY A 403 -5.04 4.06 3.99
N ILE A 404 -3.76 4.45 3.89
CA ILE A 404 -2.94 4.26 2.69
C ILE A 404 -2.23 2.92 2.75
N GLU A 405 -2.13 2.22 1.61
CA GLU A 405 -1.35 0.97 1.44
C GLU A 405 -1.52 -0.02 2.60
N VAL A 406 -0.42 -0.39 3.25
CA VAL A 406 -0.36 -1.36 4.35
C VAL A 406 -1.10 -0.90 5.62
N GLU A 407 -1.24 0.41 5.83
CA GLU A 407 -2.02 0.95 6.94
C GLU A 407 -3.52 0.74 6.72
N GLY A 408 -3.98 0.90 5.48
CA GLY A 408 -5.34 0.56 5.09
C GLY A 408 -5.63 -0.93 5.25
N VAL A 409 -4.66 -1.78 4.92
CA VAL A 409 -4.73 -3.24 5.17
C VAL A 409 -4.89 -3.53 6.67
N ALA A 410 -4.07 -2.91 7.52
CA ALA A 410 -4.14 -3.10 8.97
C ALA A 410 -5.48 -2.65 9.55
N LEU A 411 -6.01 -1.48 9.13
CA LEU A 411 -7.33 -1.00 9.52
C LEU A 411 -8.44 -1.96 9.07
N GLY A 412 -8.39 -2.49 7.85
CA GLY A 412 -9.34 -3.48 7.36
C GLY A 412 -9.29 -4.78 8.16
N VAL A 413 -8.11 -5.23 8.55
CA VAL A 413 -7.95 -6.38 9.47
C VAL A 413 -8.59 -6.09 10.82
N MET A 414 -8.31 -4.93 11.43
CA MET A 414 -8.91 -4.56 12.72
C MET A 414 -10.44 -4.55 12.66
N ASN A 415 -11.02 -3.95 11.59
CA ASN A 415 -12.47 -3.98 11.37
C ASN A 415 -13.01 -5.42 11.29
N THR A 416 -12.33 -6.30 10.55
CA THR A 416 -12.72 -7.71 10.40
C THR A 416 -12.68 -8.45 11.74
N LEU A 417 -11.62 -8.25 12.53
CA LEU A 417 -11.49 -8.86 13.86
C LEU A 417 -12.62 -8.42 14.81
N ASP A 418 -12.99 -7.13 14.76
CA ASP A 418 -14.07 -6.59 15.57
C ASP A 418 -15.44 -7.16 15.16
N ILE A 419 -15.69 -7.32 13.85
CA ILE A 419 -16.91 -7.95 13.34
C ILE A 419 -17.00 -9.42 13.79
N ILE A 420 -15.91 -10.19 13.64
CA ILE A 420 -15.87 -11.59 14.08
C ILE A 420 -16.16 -11.70 15.58
N LYS A 421 -15.56 -10.85 16.40
CA LYS A 421 -15.80 -10.83 17.86
C LYS A 421 -17.24 -10.50 18.22
N GLN A 422 -17.88 -9.60 17.48
CA GLN A 422 -19.29 -9.23 17.74
C GLN A 422 -20.25 -10.37 17.37
N GLN A 423 -19.97 -11.10 16.29
CA GLN A 423 -20.85 -12.16 15.80
C GLN A 423 -20.67 -13.50 16.53
N HIS A 424 -19.52 -13.71 17.17
CA HIS A 424 -19.18 -14.98 17.86
C HIS A 424 -18.99 -14.77 19.37
N ARG A 425 -19.57 -13.74 19.95
CA ARG A 425 -19.57 -13.44 21.41
C ARG A 425 -20.65 -14.17 22.19
N GLU A 426 -21.20 -15.27 21.66
CA GLU A 426 -22.13 -16.14 22.43
C GLU A 426 -21.43 -17.38 22.99
#